data_f9fe69b547dc70934ecf0c7ae06b0c83
#
_entry.id   f9fe69b547dc70934ecf0c7ae06b0c83
#
_cell.length_a   1.000
_cell.length_b   1.000
_cell.length_c   1.000
_cell.angle_alpha   90.00
_cell.angle_beta   90.00
_cell.angle_gamma   90.00
#
_symmetry.space_group_name_H-M   'P 1'
#
loop_
_entity.id
_entity.type
_entity.pdbx_description
1 polymer ?
#
loop_
_entity_poly.entity_id
_entity_poly.type
_entity_poly.pdbx_seq_one_letter_code
_entity_poly.pdbx_strand_id
1 'polypeptide(L)' 'VLVRSVVWDDVTVGAGAHLQDCIVADGARIPDGARYERCAIAPAGDLMPVEGERIDGELLVRSFT' A
#
# COMPACT_ATOMS: atom_id res chain seq x y z
N VAL A 1 -3.15 10.41 6.05
CA VAL A 1 -4.59 10.34 6.31
C VAL A 1 -5.15 9.03 5.80
N LEU A 2 -5.86 8.33 6.65
CA LEU A 2 -6.47 7.04 6.32
C LEU A 2 -7.98 7.23 6.24
N VAL A 3 -8.57 6.92 5.09
CA VAL A 3 -10.01 7.01 4.89
C VAL A 3 -10.53 5.63 4.49
N ARG A 4 -11.40 5.07 5.32
CA ARG A 4 -11.99 3.74 5.10
C ARG A 4 -10.95 2.70 4.70
N SER A 5 -9.80 2.75 5.35
CA SER A 5 -8.68 1.87 5.03
C SER A 5 -8.46 0.87 6.14
N VAL A 6 -8.01 -0.32 5.77
CA VAL A 6 -7.64 -1.37 6.70
C VAL A 6 -6.12 -1.48 6.71
N VAL A 7 -5.54 -1.33 7.89
CA VAL A 7 -4.09 -1.37 8.07
C VAL A 7 -3.79 -2.47 9.07
N TRP A 8 -2.98 -3.44 8.65
CA TRP A 8 -2.62 -4.58 9.47
C TRP A 8 -1.47 -4.21 10.42
N ASP A 9 -0.92 -5.18 11.12
CA ASP A 9 0.13 -4.94 12.10
C ASP A 9 1.45 -4.55 11.43
N ASP A 10 2.30 -3.85 12.16
CA ASP A 10 3.65 -3.48 11.73
C ASP A 10 3.68 -2.67 10.44
N VAL A 11 2.62 -1.94 10.17
CA VAL A 11 2.57 -1.03 9.02
C VAL A 11 3.03 0.35 9.46
N THR A 12 3.94 0.93 8.68
CA THR A 12 4.41 2.29 8.89
C THR A 12 3.83 3.18 7.80
N VAL A 13 3.15 4.25 8.21
CA VAL A 13 2.59 5.21 7.27
C VAL A 13 3.38 6.51 7.40
N GLY A 14 3.97 6.94 6.30
CA GLY A 14 4.81 8.14 6.29
C GLY A 14 4.02 9.42 6.49
N ALA A 15 4.74 10.50 6.78
CA ALA A 15 4.14 11.80 6.99
C ALA A 15 3.47 12.30 5.69
N GLY A 16 2.25 12.79 5.79
CA GLY A 16 1.53 13.31 4.63
C GLY A 16 1.01 12.24 3.67
N ALA A 17 1.18 10.96 3.99
CA ALA A 17 0.62 9.90 3.16
C ALA A 17 -0.90 9.89 3.24
N HIS A 18 -1.54 9.60 2.13
CA HIS A 18 -2.99 9.59 2.03
C HIS A 18 -3.46 8.26 1.44
N LEU A 19 -4.26 7.53 2.20
CA LEU A 19 -4.83 6.25 1.77
C LEU A 19 -6.35 6.33 1.83
N GLN A 20 -6.99 5.97 0.74
CA GLN A 20 -8.44 5.97 0.66
C GLN A 20 -8.92 4.62 0.13
N ASP A 21 -9.81 3.97 0.88
CA ASP A 21 -10.35 2.65 0.51
C ASP A 21 -9.27 1.63 0.21
N CYS A 22 -8.18 1.67 0.99
CA CYS A 22 -7.02 0.79 0.79
C CYS A 22 -6.94 -0.29 1.85
N ILE A 23 -6.28 -1.38 1.49
CA ILE A 23 -5.95 -2.45 2.43
C ILE A 23 -4.42 -2.56 2.42
N VAL A 24 -3.82 -2.45 3.60
CA VAL A 24 -2.37 -2.50 3.74
C VAL A 24 -1.99 -3.70 4.59
N ALA A 25 -1.22 -4.61 4.02
CA ALA A 25 -0.83 -5.84 4.69
C ALA A 25 0.33 -5.62 5.67
N ASP A 26 0.54 -6.61 6.55
CA ASP A 26 1.60 -6.56 7.56
C ASP A 26 2.96 -6.19 6.99
N GLY A 27 3.67 -5.37 7.72
CA GLY A 27 5.05 -5.04 7.42
C GLY A 27 5.26 -4.06 6.29
N ALA A 28 4.20 -3.53 5.70
CA ALA A 28 4.32 -2.56 4.62
C ALA A 28 4.77 -1.21 5.15
N ARG A 29 5.57 -0.51 4.36
CA ARG A 29 6.01 0.84 4.67
C ARG A 29 5.50 1.78 3.60
N ILE A 30 4.62 2.68 3.99
CA ILE A 30 4.09 3.69 3.08
C ILE A 30 5.01 4.91 3.16
N PRO A 31 5.60 5.32 2.05
CA PRO A 31 6.53 6.46 2.08
C PRO A 31 5.82 7.78 2.34
N ASP A 32 6.60 8.78 2.76
CA ASP A 32 6.08 10.11 2.99
C ASP A 32 5.46 10.67 1.71
N GLY A 33 4.31 11.29 1.86
CA GLY A 33 3.62 11.94 0.74
C GLY A 33 2.99 11.00 -0.27
N ALA A 34 2.99 9.69 -0.02
CA ALA A 34 2.38 8.73 -0.93
C ALA A 34 0.86 8.88 -0.94
N ARG A 35 0.26 8.62 -2.09
CA ARG A 35 -1.20 8.66 -2.23
C ARG A 35 -1.67 7.43 -2.98
N TYR A 36 -2.60 6.71 -2.37
CA TYR A 36 -3.19 5.51 -2.95
C TYR A 36 -4.70 5.54 -2.76
N GLU A 37 -5.41 5.12 -3.78
CA GLU A 37 -6.86 5.03 -3.74
C GLU A 37 -7.29 3.65 -4.24
N ARG A 38 -8.14 2.98 -3.47
CA ARG A 38 -8.73 1.69 -3.85
C ARG A 38 -7.68 0.68 -4.26
N CYS A 39 -6.67 0.53 -3.42
CA CYS A 39 -5.56 -0.37 -3.68
C CYS A 39 -5.34 -1.35 -2.54
N ALA A 40 -4.82 -2.51 -2.87
CA ALA A 40 -4.24 -3.42 -1.89
C ALA A 40 -2.73 -3.25 -1.95
N ILE A 41 -2.11 -3.06 -0.80
CA ILE A 41 -0.68 -2.76 -0.69
C ILE A 41 -0.04 -3.77 0.24
N ALA A 42 1.09 -4.33 -0.18
CA ALA A 42 1.84 -5.30 0.61
C ALA A 42 3.33 -5.08 0.42
N PRO A 43 4.17 -5.56 1.36
CA PRO A 43 5.61 -5.56 1.12
C PRO A 43 5.91 -6.44 -0.10
N ALA A 44 6.65 -5.90 -1.06
CA ALA A 44 6.94 -6.65 -2.28
C ALA A 44 7.94 -7.78 -2.02
N GLY A 45 8.99 -7.51 -1.23
CA GLY A 45 10.03 -8.49 -1.02
C GLY A 45 10.57 -9.00 -2.34
N ASP A 46 10.55 -10.31 -2.51
CA ASP A 46 10.98 -10.96 -3.75
C ASP A 46 9.81 -11.32 -4.67
N LEU A 47 8.64 -10.78 -4.41
CA LEU A 47 7.46 -11.07 -5.22
C LEU A 47 7.56 -10.42 -6.59
N MET A 48 7.07 -11.14 -7.60
CA MET A 48 6.96 -10.61 -8.95
C MET A 48 5.53 -10.14 -9.17
N PRO A 49 5.31 -8.94 -9.73
CA PRO A 49 3.96 -8.50 -10.00
C PRO A 49 3.30 -9.34 -11.08
N VAL A 50 2.02 -9.64 -10.90
CA VAL A 50 1.20 -10.27 -11.92
C VAL A 50 0.31 -9.20 -12.56
N GLU A 51 -0.48 -9.60 -13.55
CA GLU A 51 -1.37 -8.66 -14.22
C GLU A 51 -2.25 -7.92 -13.22
N GLY A 52 -2.29 -6.60 -13.32
CA GLY A 52 -3.04 -5.74 -12.41
C GLY A 52 -2.24 -5.29 -11.19
N GLU A 53 -1.02 -5.76 -11.04
CA GLU A 53 -0.14 -5.37 -9.94
C GLU A 53 1.05 -4.58 -10.46
N ARG A 54 1.63 -3.78 -9.57
CA ARG A 54 2.85 -3.05 -9.90
C ARG A 54 3.73 -2.98 -8.66
N ILE A 55 5.01 -2.79 -8.88
CA ILE A 55 5.97 -2.53 -7.80
C ILE A 55 6.18 -1.02 -7.73
N ASP A 56 5.99 -0.47 -6.54
CA ASP A 56 6.22 0.94 -6.27
C ASP A 56 7.19 1.02 -5.10
N GLY A 57 8.47 1.19 -5.41
CA GLY A 57 9.51 1.13 -4.40
C GLY A 57 9.61 -0.28 -3.82
N GLU A 58 9.34 -0.41 -2.53
CA GLU A 58 9.36 -1.70 -1.84
C GLU A 58 7.95 -2.29 -1.67
N LEU A 59 6.97 -1.73 -2.36
CA LEU A 59 5.57 -2.12 -2.21
C LEU A 59 5.03 -2.79 -3.45
N LEU A 60 4.24 -3.82 -3.24
CA LEU A 60 3.42 -4.43 -4.27
C LEU A 60 2.03 -3.81 -4.17
N VAL A 61 1.61 -3.14 -5.22
CA VAL A 61 0.35 -2.39 -5.24
C VAL A 61 -0.59 -2.99 -6.27
N ARG A 62 -1.79 -3.30 -5.83
CA ARG A 62 -2.83 -3.82 -6.71
C ARG A 62 -4.06 -2.92 -6.63
N SER A 63 -4.53 -2.46 -7.78
CA SER A 63 -5.72 -1.62 -7.85
C SER A 63 -6.98 -2.49 -7.86
N PHE A 64 -8.02 -2.03 -7.14
CA PHE A 64 -9.33 -2.68 -7.12
C PHE A 64 -10.20 -2.30 -8.32
N THR A 65 -9.79 -1.31 -9.09
CA THR A 65 -10.61 -0.84 -10.21
C THR A 65 -9.94 -1.07 -11.54
#